data_2db97214a0314d6143ec3916ca6ccebe
#
_entry.id   2db97214a0314d6143ec3916ca6ccebe
#
_cell.length_a   1.000
_cell.length_b   1.000
_cell.length_c   1.000
_cell.angle_alpha   90.00
_cell.angle_beta   90.00
_cell.angle_gamma   90.00
#
_symmetry.space_group_name_H-M   'P 1'
#
loop_
_entity.id
_entity.type
_entity.pdbx_description
1 polymer ?
#
loop_
_entity_poly.entity_id
_entity_poly.type
_entity_poly.pdbx_seq_one_letter_code
_entity_poly.pdbx_strand_id
1 'polypeptide(L)'
;RYALNTNQSVNGVCQANGNKIKSQIPVNVVFNVYAYTRHTDDLLQIVEQIMPYFVPDHTIRLEMNDVQTNLDIPIIMQSNSITEKYEGDFSSRRLNIASFQFIAKSWIFGEVQSFTTITTINPIIEIE
;
A
#
# COMPACT_ATOMS: atom_id res chain seq x y z
N ARG A 1 -11.84 -2.51 -16.56
CA ARG A 1 -13.18 -3.10 -16.44
C ARG A 1 -14.16 -2.10 -15.86
N TYR A 2 -15.26 -1.94 -16.55
CA TYR A 2 -16.35 -1.08 -16.13
C TYR A 2 -17.37 -1.90 -15.35
N ALA A 3 -17.65 -1.53 -14.11
CA ALA A 3 -18.82 -2.02 -13.42
C ALA A 3 -19.99 -1.10 -13.77
N LEU A 4 -20.84 -1.53 -14.68
CA LEU A 4 -22.07 -0.85 -15.01
C LEU A 4 -23.14 -1.30 -14.01
N ASN A 5 -23.52 -0.41 -13.11
CA ASN A 5 -24.68 -0.63 -12.27
C ASN A 5 -25.90 -0.03 -12.99
N THR A 6 -26.57 -0.85 -13.76
CA THR A 6 -27.77 -0.42 -14.48
C THR A 6 -28.99 -0.53 -13.56
N ASN A 7 -29.41 0.58 -13.00
CA ASN A 7 -30.73 0.66 -12.42
C ASN A 7 -31.75 0.87 -13.55
N GLN A 8 -32.50 -0.15 -13.85
CA GLN A 8 -33.60 -0.03 -14.79
C GLN A 8 -34.74 0.82 -14.16
N SER A 9 -34.96 1.97 -14.71
CA SER A 9 -36.15 2.74 -14.35
C SER A 9 -37.33 2.33 -15.23
N VAL A 10 -38.51 2.36 -14.64
CA VAL A 10 -39.75 1.92 -15.28
C VAL A 10 -40.14 2.79 -16.48
N ASN A 11 -39.57 3.96 -16.65
CA ASN A 11 -39.89 4.90 -17.72
C ASN A 11 -38.87 4.93 -18.86
N GLY A 12 -37.98 3.95 -18.95
CA GLY A 12 -37.00 3.85 -20.04
C GLY A 12 -35.89 4.89 -20.01
N VAL A 13 -35.79 5.71 -18.97
CA VAL A 13 -34.68 6.64 -18.75
C VAL A 13 -33.74 6.04 -17.75
N CYS A 14 -32.67 5.47 -18.23
CA CYS A 14 -31.61 4.92 -17.38
C CYS A 14 -30.45 5.90 -17.32
N GLN A 15 -30.16 6.44 -16.14
CA GLN A 15 -28.94 7.17 -15.89
C GLN A 15 -27.99 6.25 -15.10
N ALA A 16 -26.91 5.84 -15.71
CA ALA A 16 -25.87 5.11 -15.03
C ALA A 16 -24.74 6.07 -14.68
N ASN A 17 -24.53 6.30 -13.39
CA ASN A 17 -23.36 6.99 -12.88
C ASN A 17 -22.32 5.94 -12.52
N GLY A 18 -21.16 5.97 -13.18
CA GLY A 18 -20.08 5.04 -12.92
C GLY A 18 -18.79 5.77 -12.60
N ASN A 19 -17.99 5.17 -11.74
CA ASN A 19 -16.63 5.58 -11.47
C ASN A 19 -15.68 4.63 -12.20
N LYS A 20 -14.85 5.18 -13.08
CA LYS A 20 -13.82 4.42 -13.76
C LYS A 20 -12.54 4.47 -12.95
N ILE A 21 -12.13 3.33 -12.42
CA ILE A 21 -10.86 3.16 -11.76
C ILE A 21 -9.93 2.43 -12.71
N LYS A 22 -8.78 3.03 -13.02
CA LYS A 22 -7.74 2.34 -13.76
C LYS A 22 -7.26 1.12 -12.97
N SER A 23 -6.88 0.07 -13.67
CA SER A 23 -6.36 -1.14 -13.05
C SER A 23 -5.18 -0.82 -12.13
N GLN A 24 -5.20 -1.44 -10.96
CA GLN A 24 -4.16 -1.32 -9.97
C GLN A 24 -2.86 -1.92 -10.49
N ILE A 25 -1.76 -1.21 -10.32
CA ILE A 25 -0.43 -1.71 -10.64
C ILE A 25 0.22 -2.21 -9.35
N PRO A 26 0.56 -3.50 -9.24
CA PRO A 26 1.26 -4.00 -8.08
C PRO A 26 2.69 -3.47 -8.07
N VAL A 27 3.11 -2.93 -6.93
CA VAL A 27 4.47 -2.43 -6.72
C VAL A 27 5.01 -2.96 -5.41
N ASN A 28 6.30 -3.28 -5.41
CA ASN A 28 7.02 -3.64 -4.21
C ASN A 28 7.84 -2.44 -3.76
N VAL A 29 7.52 -1.93 -2.58
CA VAL A 29 8.30 -0.84 -1.97
C VAL A 29 9.30 -1.46 -1.01
N VAL A 30 10.58 -1.31 -1.33
CA VAL A 30 11.67 -1.78 -0.49
C VAL A 30 12.16 -0.63 0.36
N PHE A 31 12.22 -0.82 1.67
CA PHE A 31 12.77 0.16 2.57
C PHE A 31 13.69 -0.49 3.60
N ASN A 32 14.71 0.27 4.00
CA ASN A 32 15.69 -0.16 4.98
C ASN A 32 15.55 0.66 6.24
N VAL A 33 15.52 -0.02 7.38
CA VAL A 33 15.48 0.60 8.70
C VAL A 33 16.80 0.32 9.40
N TYR A 34 17.41 1.36 9.95
CA TYR A 34 18.67 1.26 10.68
C TYR A 34 18.47 1.67 12.13
N ALA A 35 18.93 0.84 13.04
CA ALA A 35 19.00 1.15 14.45
C ALA A 35 20.44 1.31 14.89
N TYR A 36 20.74 2.43 15.51
CA TYR A 36 22.09 2.76 15.98
C TYR A 36 22.08 2.76 17.50
N THR A 37 22.93 1.93 18.10
CA THR A 37 23.06 1.85 19.55
C THR A 37 24.52 1.81 19.97
N ARG A 38 24.76 2.23 21.22
CA ARG A 38 26.10 2.15 21.82
C ARG A 38 26.37 0.79 22.47
N HIS A 39 25.30 0.19 23.01
CA HIS A 39 25.38 -1.06 23.73
C HIS A 39 24.74 -2.19 22.93
N THR A 40 25.36 -3.35 22.95
CA THR A 40 24.84 -4.54 22.27
C THR A 40 23.52 -5.02 22.89
N ASP A 41 23.36 -4.86 24.20
CA ASP A 41 22.13 -5.26 24.90
C ASP A 41 20.92 -4.46 24.42
N ASP A 42 21.08 -3.15 24.20
CA ASP A 42 20.03 -2.30 23.68
C ASP A 42 19.64 -2.68 22.25
N LEU A 43 20.64 -3.04 21.45
CA LEU A 43 20.42 -3.50 20.07
C LEU A 43 19.63 -4.80 20.04
N LEU A 44 19.99 -5.76 20.88
CA LEU A 44 19.27 -7.04 20.98
C LEU A 44 17.83 -6.85 21.45
N GLN A 45 17.57 -5.94 22.37
CA GLN A 45 16.21 -5.61 22.82
C GLN A 45 15.38 -5.04 21.67
N ILE A 46 15.94 -4.16 20.84
CA ILE A 46 15.26 -3.61 19.67
C ILE A 46 14.94 -4.72 18.68
N VAL A 47 15.88 -5.60 18.40
CA VAL A 47 15.70 -6.74 17.48
C VAL A 47 14.61 -7.69 18.01
N GLU A 48 14.61 -8.00 19.29
CA GLU A 48 13.61 -8.85 19.93
C GLU A 48 12.20 -8.25 19.88
N GLN A 49 12.08 -6.94 19.88
CA GLN A 49 10.77 -6.28 19.75
C GLN A 49 10.28 -6.23 18.30
N ILE A 50 11.18 -6.06 17.35
CA ILE A 50 10.79 -5.91 15.93
C ILE A 50 10.51 -7.26 15.29
N MET A 51 11.35 -8.26 15.51
CA MET A 51 11.26 -9.54 14.81
C MET A 51 9.92 -10.27 14.96
N PRO A 52 9.33 -10.36 16.16
CA PRO A 52 8.08 -11.10 16.32
C PRO A 52 6.89 -10.53 15.55
N TYR A 53 6.89 -9.23 15.29
CA TYR A 53 5.80 -8.59 14.54
C TYR A 53 5.82 -8.88 13.05
N PHE A 54 7.00 -9.18 12.50
CA PHE A 54 7.21 -9.39 11.06
C PHE A 54 7.45 -10.85 10.66
N VAL A 55 7.17 -11.78 11.57
CA VAL A 55 7.29 -13.21 11.29
C VAL A 55 5.91 -13.86 11.36
N PRO A 56 5.30 -14.26 10.21
CA PRO A 56 5.85 -14.21 8.85
C PRO A 56 5.72 -12.85 8.16
N ASP A 57 4.71 -12.04 8.51
CA ASP A 57 4.43 -10.74 7.91
C ASP A 57 3.58 -9.88 8.84
N HIS A 58 3.60 -8.59 8.62
CA HIS A 58 2.72 -7.64 9.30
C HIS A 58 1.87 -6.90 8.27
N THR A 59 0.57 -6.97 8.42
CA THR A 59 -0.36 -6.31 7.49
C THR A 59 -0.82 -4.99 8.05
N ILE A 60 -0.62 -3.92 7.28
CA ILE A 60 -1.11 -2.59 7.58
C ILE A 60 -2.37 -2.32 6.75
N ARG A 61 -3.41 -1.87 7.42
CA ARG A 61 -4.64 -1.45 6.76
C ARG A 61 -4.64 0.06 6.55
N LEU A 62 -4.73 0.46 5.30
CA LEU A 62 -4.88 1.85 4.91
C LEU A 62 -6.33 2.12 4.47
N GLU A 63 -6.93 3.12 5.07
CA GLU A 63 -8.23 3.60 4.64
C GLU A 63 -8.04 4.68 3.57
N MET A 64 -8.52 4.39 2.38
CA MET A 64 -8.46 5.34 1.28
C MET A 64 -9.81 6.01 1.12
N ASN A 65 -9.89 7.27 1.52
CA ASN A 65 -11.13 8.04 1.49
C ASN A 65 -11.67 8.27 0.06
N ASP A 66 -10.77 8.39 -0.91
CA ASP A 66 -11.14 8.69 -2.30
C ASP A 66 -11.83 7.52 -3.01
N VAL A 67 -11.51 6.29 -2.63
CA VAL A 67 -12.00 5.07 -3.29
C VAL A 67 -12.94 4.27 -2.41
N GLN A 68 -13.16 4.69 -1.17
CA GLN A 68 -13.94 3.97 -0.14
C GLN A 68 -13.53 2.49 0.02
N THR A 69 -12.27 2.20 -0.23
CA THR A 69 -11.73 0.85 -0.19
C THR A 69 -10.63 0.79 0.86
N ASN A 70 -10.70 -0.20 1.72
CA ASN A 70 -9.61 -0.50 2.63
C ASN A 70 -8.54 -1.30 1.89
N LEU A 71 -7.31 -0.84 1.95
CA LEU A 71 -6.18 -1.51 1.34
C LEU A 71 -5.34 -2.17 2.42
N ASP A 72 -5.20 -3.48 2.33
CA ASP A 72 -4.33 -4.25 3.21
C ASP A 72 -2.97 -4.42 2.54
N ILE A 73 -1.93 -3.86 3.16
CA ILE A 73 -0.56 -3.91 2.66
C ILE A 73 0.24 -4.85 3.55
N PRO A 74 0.64 -6.03 3.07
CA PRO A 74 1.54 -6.90 3.80
C PRO A 74 2.96 -6.37 3.73
N ILE A 75 3.60 -6.27 4.88
CA ILE A 75 5.01 -5.90 5.02
C ILE A 75 5.78 -7.15 5.44
N ILE A 76 6.75 -7.53 4.65
CA ILE A 76 7.57 -8.72 4.86
C ILE A 76 8.98 -8.28 5.17
N MET A 77 9.55 -8.80 6.26
CA MET A 77 10.97 -8.63 6.54
C MET A 77 11.77 -9.61 5.70
N GLN A 78 12.66 -9.09 4.84
CA GLN A 78 13.50 -9.92 3.99
C GLN A 78 14.79 -10.36 4.67
N SER A 79 15.45 -9.43 5.31
CA SER A 79 16.74 -9.68 5.93
C SER A 79 16.97 -8.77 7.13
N ASN A 80 17.76 -9.25 8.04
CA ASN A 80 18.30 -8.48 9.14
C ASN A 80 19.81 -8.70 9.19
N SER A 81 20.54 -7.69 9.53
CA SER A 81 21.98 -7.80 9.79
C SER A 81 22.37 -6.93 10.97
N ILE A 82 23.32 -7.43 11.75
CA ILE A 82 23.90 -6.71 12.87
C ILE A 82 25.37 -6.50 12.56
N THR A 83 25.79 -5.25 12.54
CA THR A 83 27.18 -4.87 12.27
C THR A 83 27.72 -4.07 13.44
N GLU A 84 28.84 -4.45 13.97
CA GLU A 84 29.58 -3.71 14.98
C GLU A 84 30.69 -2.92 14.30
N LYS A 85 30.67 -1.61 14.48
CA LYS A 85 31.76 -0.74 14.01
C LYS A 85 32.58 -0.25 15.18
N TYR A 86 33.86 -0.44 15.09
CA TYR A 86 34.85 0.07 16.01
C TYR A 86 35.65 1.18 15.32
N GLU A 87 35.62 2.38 15.86
CA GLU A 87 36.47 3.48 15.42
C GLU A 87 37.59 3.68 16.45
N GLY A 88 38.82 3.25 16.11
CA GLY A 88 39.99 3.48 16.93
C GLY A 88 40.27 2.41 17.99
N ASP A 89 41.10 2.77 19.00
CA ASP A 89 41.48 1.92 20.10
C ASP A 89 40.31 1.47 20.99
N PHE A 90 40.53 0.42 21.80
CA PHE A 90 39.52 -0.19 22.71
C PHE A 90 38.76 0.78 23.64
N SER A 91 39.23 2.03 23.74
CA SER A 91 38.55 3.09 24.52
C SER A 91 37.62 3.95 23.70
N SER A 92 37.55 3.80 22.38
CA SER A 92 36.75 4.64 21.52
C SER A 92 35.35 4.07 21.25
N ARG A 93 34.49 4.92 20.76
CA ARG A 93 33.05 4.68 20.58
C ARG A 93 32.77 3.40 19.80
N ARG A 94 32.11 2.46 20.44
CA ARG A 94 31.49 1.33 19.76
C ARG A 94 30.14 1.78 19.20
N LEU A 95 29.93 1.54 17.94
CA LEU A 95 28.66 1.78 17.30
C LEU A 95 28.12 0.46 16.75
N ASN A 96 27.01 0.04 17.29
CA ASN A 96 26.31 -1.15 16.83
C ASN A 96 25.18 -0.71 15.91
N ILE A 97 25.13 -1.29 14.73
CA ILE A 97 24.15 -0.97 13.70
C ILE A 97 23.37 -2.24 13.39
N ALA A 98 22.06 -2.20 13.63
CA ALA A 98 21.14 -3.20 13.10
C ALA A 98 20.47 -2.65 11.85
N SER A 99 20.51 -3.39 10.78
CA SER A 99 19.82 -3.07 9.54
C SER A 99 18.73 -4.09 9.26
N PHE A 100 17.55 -3.60 8.94
CA PHE A 100 16.40 -4.41 8.57
C PHE A 100 15.95 -4.00 7.18
N GLN A 101 15.74 -4.97 6.33
CA GLN A 101 15.20 -4.75 5.00
C GLN A 101 13.77 -5.28 4.94
N PHE A 102 12.85 -4.40 4.59
CA PHE A 102 11.44 -4.71 4.47
C PHE A 102 10.95 -4.52 3.05
N ILE A 103 10.01 -5.37 2.64
CA ILE A 103 9.26 -5.19 1.41
C ILE A 103 7.80 -5.03 1.76
N ALA A 104 7.23 -3.90 1.36
CA ALA A 104 5.80 -3.67 1.39
C ALA A 104 5.21 -3.95 0.00
N LYS A 105 4.28 -4.88 -0.06
CA LYS A 105 3.53 -5.17 -1.29
C LYS A 105 2.36 -4.22 -1.40
N SER A 106 2.54 -3.18 -2.18
CA SER A 106 1.57 -2.12 -2.35
C SER A 106 0.99 -2.11 -3.76
N TRP A 107 0.05 -1.21 -3.98
CA TRP A 107 -0.61 -1.00 -5.26
C TRP A 107 -0.59 0.48 -5.59
N ILE A 108 -0.32 0.80 -6.84
CA ILE A 108 -0.49 2.16 -7.35
C ILE A 108 -1.83 2.24 -8.06
N PHE A 109 -2.63 3.20 -7.64
CA PHE A 109 -3.92 3.49 -8.25
C PHE A 109 -3.76 4.63 -9.24
N GLY A 110 -4.39 4.47 -10.41
CA GLY A 110 -4.50 5.56 -11.36
C GLY A 110 -5.55 6.59 -10.92
N GLU A 111 -5.66 7.64 -11.68
CA GLU A 111 -6.65 8.69 -11.46
C GLU A 111 -8.08 8.11 -11.53
N VAL A 112 -8.92 8.49 -10.57
CA VAL A 112 -10.33 8.13 -10.56
C VAL A 112 -11.07 9.13 -11.44
N GLN A 113 -11.66 8.64 -12.52
CA GLN A 113 -12.50 9.44 -13.40
C GLN A 113 -13.97 9.08 -13.16
N SER A 114 -14.77 10.07 -12.82
CA SER A 114 -16.22 9.94 -12.79
C SER A 114 -16.78 10.22 -14.18
N PHE A 115 -17.67 9.38 -14.64
CA PHE A 115 -18.36 9.57 -15.90
C PHE A 115 -19.85 9.30 -15.75
N THR A 116 -20.63 10.03 -16.53
CA THR A 116 -22.06 9.78 -16.66
C THR A 116 -22.29 9.12 -18.01
N THR A 117 -22.78 7.90 -18.00
CA THR A 117 -23.13 7.21 -19.24
C THR A 117 -24.55 7.52 -19.63
N ILE A 118 -24.74 8.06 -20.81
CA ILE A 118 -26.07 8.23 -21.37
C ILE A 118 -26.51 6.86 -21.89
N THR A 119 -27.45 6.23 -21.18
CA THR A 119 -27.97 4.90 -21.54
C THR A 119 -29.21 4.96 -22.40
N THR A 120 -29.83 6.14 -22.51
CA THR A 120 -31.04 6.35 -23.31
C THR A 120 -30.75 7.36 -24.40
N ILE A 121 -30.73 6.90 -25.62
CA ILE A 121 -30.84 7.75 -26.79
C ILE A 121 -32.34 7.82 -27.08
N ASN A 122 -32.95 9.00 -26.92
CA ASN A 122 -34.23 9.26 -27.50
C ASN A 122 -34.02 9.77 -28.93
N PRO A 123 -34.00 8.90 -29.93
CA PRO A 123 -34.06 9.39 -31.30
C PRO A 123 -35.48 9.88 -31.49
N ILE A 124 -35.66 11.18 -31.60
CA ILE A 124 -36.88 11.70 -32.14
C ILE A 124 -36.88 11.37 -33.62
N ILE A 125 -37.39 10.21 -33.96
CA ILE A 125 -37.62 9.85 -35.34
C ILE A 125 -38.98 10.46 -35.67
N GLU A 126 -38.97 11.64 -36.24
CA GLU A 126 -40.16 12.14 -36.90
C GLU A 126 -40.33 11.37 -38.22
N ILE A 127 -41.22 10.41 -38.20
CA ILE A 127 -41.71 9.77 -39.40
C ILE A 127 -42.94 10.54 -39.83
N GLU A 128 -42.75 11.35 -40.84
CA GLU A 128 -43.89 11.88 -41.58
C GLU A 128 -44.40 10.87 -42.58
#